data_e9af14082d6b2208e627d9889e027d6a
#
_entry.id   e9af14082d6b2208e627d9889e027d6a
#
_cell.length_a   1.000
_cell.length_b   1.000
_cell.length_c   1.000
_cell.angle_alpha   90.00
_cell.angle_beta   90.00
_cell.angle_gamma   90.00
#
_symmetry.space_group_name_H-M   'P 1'
#
loop_
_entity.id
_entity.type
_entity.pdbx_description
1 polymer ?
#
loop_
_entity_poly.entity_id
_entity_poly.type
_entity_poly.pdbx_seq_one_letter_code
_entity_poly.pdbx_strand_id
1 'polypeptide(L)'
;MLLSNKYIVCIWGILLVLSCTNTHTESSPTLLPELAQAENCMYAYPDSALHILEKMTPPKVTDKYQYATWCLLLSQAKIKNYVKLESDSLISIGYKYFQQKENTQRKALAGYLEGIYH
;
A
#
# COMPACT_ATOMS: atom_id res chain seq x y z
N MET A 1 1.07 -4.08 -50.23
CA MET A 1 1.68 -5.14 -49.43
C MET A 1 2.59 -4.63 -48.35
N LEU A 2 3.47 -3.71 -48.64
CA LEU A 2 4.35 -3.15 -47.62
C LEU A 2 3.60 -2.39 -46.56
N LEU A 3 2.50 -1.75 -46.91
CA LEU A 3 1.64 -0.98 -45.98
C LEU A 3 0.95 -1.89 -44.97
N SER A 4 0.52 -3.09 -45.39
CA SER A 4 -0.14 -4.02 -44.48
C SER A 4 0.79 -4.56 -43.40
N ASN A 5 2.07 -4.71 -43.71
CA ASN A 5 3.05 -5.14 -42.70
C ASN A 5 3.25 -4.09 -41.61
N LYS A 6 3.23 -2.81 -41.96
CA LYS A 6 3.35 -1.73 -41.00
C LYS A 6 2.15 -1.69 -40.06
N TYR A 7 0.97 -1.88 -40.60
CA TYR A 7 -0.24 -1.91 -39.80
C TYR A 7 -0.28 -3.11 -38.85
N ILE A 8 0.18 -4.25 -39.33
CA ILE A 8 0.25 -5.45 -38.50
C ILE A 8 1.17 -5.24 -37.31
N VAL A 9 2.34 -4.63 -37.53
CA VAL A 9 3.30 -4.34 -36.45
C VAL A 9 2.69 -3.37 -35.43
N CYS A 10 2.00 -2.35 -35.88
CA CYS A 10 1.33 -1.40 -34.97
C CYS A 10 0.23 -2.07 -34.14
N ILE A 11 -0.55 -2.94 -34.77
CA ILE A 11 -1.61 -3.69 -34.07
C ILE A 11 -1.02 -4.61 -33.03
N TRP A 12 0.08 -5.24 -33.32
CA TRP A 12 0.79 -6.09 -32.35
C TRP A 12 1.28 -5.32 -31.14
N GLY A 13 1.82 -4.14 -31.36
CA GLY A 13 2.27 -3.30 -30.26
C GLY A 13 1.13 -2.89 -29.35
N ILE A 14 -0.01 -2.54 -29.92
CA ILE A 14 -1.21 -2.15 -29.17
C ILE A 14 -1.74 -3.33 -28.35
N LEU A 15 -1.78 -4.52 -28.94
CA LEU A 15 -2.22 -5.72 -28.25
C LEU A 15 -1.34 -6.07 -27.04
N LEU A 16 -0.03 -5.90 -27.18
CA LEU A 16 0.90 -6.14 -26.08
C LEU A 16 0.65 -5.20 -24.90
N VAL A 17 0.39 -3.92 -25.19
CA VAL A 17 0.08 -2.94 -24.14
C VAL A 17 -1.21 -3.30 -23.42
N LEU A 18 -2.23 -3.71 -24.17
CA LEU A 18 -3.50 -4.12 -23.59
C LEU A 18 -3.35 -5.39 -22.74
N SER A 19 -2.53 -6.33 -23.17
CA SER A 19 -2.27 -7.53 -22.38
C SER A 19 -1.62 -7.21 -21.05
N CYS A 20 -0.67 -6.30 -21.02
CA CYS A 20 -0.03 -5.86 -19.78
C CYS A 20 -1.02 -5.18 -18.84
N THR A 21 -1.93 -4.38 -19.37
CA THR A 21 -2.95 -3.70 -18.57
C THR A 21 -3.93 -4.68 -17.94
N ASN A 22 -4.29 -5.72 -18.67
CA ASN A 22 -5.24 -6.73 -18.17
C ASN A 22 -4.68 -7.58 -17.06
N THR A 23 -3.37 -7.81 -17.01
CA THR A 23 -2.77 -8.62 -15.97
C THR A 23 -2.71 -7.92 -14.62
N HIS A 24 -2.84 -6.62 -14.59
CA HIS A 24 -2.78 -5.86 -13.32
C HIS A 24 -4.13 -5.71 -12.63
N THR A 25 -5.22 -6.03 -13.29
CA THR A 25 -6.55 -5.77 -12.74
C THR A 25 -7.12 -6.89 -11.89
N GLU A 26 -6.47 -8.04 -11.82
CA GLU A 26 -7.11 -9.23 -11.26
C GLU A 26 -6.77 -9.57 -9.82
N SER A 27 -5.77 -8.97 -9.18
CA SER A 27 -5.25 -9.61 -7.99
C SER A 27 -5.12 -8.78 -6.72
N SER A 28 -5.38 -7.49 -6.72
CA SER A 28 -5.22 -6.71 -5.49
C SER A 28 -6.32 -5.72 -5.29
N PRO A 29 -6.91 -5.67 -4.07
CA PRO A 29 -7.82 -4.59 -3.75
C PRO A 29 -7.10 -3.25 -3.88
N THR A 30 -7.79 -2.25 -4.42
CA THR A 30 -7.24 -0.93 -4.59
C THR A 30 -7.14 -0.24 -3.23
N LEU A 31 -5.95 0.25 -2.91
CA LEU A 31 -5.74 0.99 -1.67
C LEU A 31 -6.43 2.35 -1.75
N LEU A 32 -6.98 2.80 -0.62
CA LEU A 32 -7.57 4.14 -0.54
C LEU A 32 -6.54 5.18 -0.96
N PRO A 33 -6.94 6.25 -1.69
CA PRO A 33 -5.99 7.25 -2.18
C PRO A 33 -5.14 7.87 -1.08
N GLU A 34 -5.72 8.16 0.08
CA GLU A 34 -5.00 8.74 1.19
C GLU A 34 -3.94 7.77 1.74
N LEU A 35 -4.28 6.50 1.82
CA LEU A 35 -3.31 5.48 2.26
C LEU A 35 -2.17 5.34 1.27
N ALA A 36 -2.49 5.31 -0.02
CA ALA A 36 -1.46 5.22 -1.07
C ALA A 36 -0.54 6.44 -1.04
N GLN A 37 -1.10 7.62 -0.86
CA GLN A 37 -0.32 8.86 -0.79
C GLN A 37 0.59 8.88 0.43
N ALA A 38 0.06 8.49 1.59
CA ALA A 38 0.85 8.42 2.81
C ALA A 38 2.00 7.42 2.68
N GLU A 39 1.72 6.26 2.11
CA GLU A 39 2.74 5.24 1.90
C GLU A 39 3.85 5.76 0.98
N ASN A 40 3.49 6.46 -0.09
CA ASN A 40 4.45 6.98 -1.06
C ASN A 40 5.35 8.07 -0.47
N CYS A 41 4.86 8.90 0.42
CA CYS A 41 5.67 9.98 1.00
C CYS A 41 6.30 9.63 2.35
N MET A 42 6.12 8.40 2.83
CA MET A 42 6.52 8.00 4.18
C MET A 42 8.01 8.23 4.47
N TYR A 43 8.87 7.95 3.52
CA TYR A 43 10.31 8.05 3.75
C TYR A 43 10.86 9.44 3.50
N ALA A 44 10.37 10.13 2.48
CA ALA A 44 10.87 11.46 2.14
C ALA A 44 10.24 12.56 3.00
N TYR A 45 8.96 12.39 3.32
CA TYR A 45 8.17 13.40 4.05
C TYR A 45 7.29 12.73 5.10
N PRO A 46 7.89 12.16 6.17
CA PRO A 46 7.12 11.43 7.19
C PRO A 46 6.11 12.31 7.93
N ASP A 47 6.39 13.60 8.08
CA ASP A 47 5.46 14.55 8.68
C ASP A 47 4.19 14.71 7.84
N SER A 48 4.36 14.77 6.51
CA SER A 48 3.22 14.81 5.59
C SER A 48 2.41 13.52 5.64
N ALA A 49 3.09 12.39 5.69
CA ALA A 49 2.43 11.09 5.81
C ALA A 49 1.59 11.02 7.08
N LEU A 50 2.14 11.45 8.20
CA LEU A 50 1.41 11.48 9.47
C LEU A 50 0.18 12.38 9.38
N HIS A 51 0.35 13.56 8.79
CA HIS A 51 -0.76 14.51 8.64
C HIS A 51 -1.90 13.90 7.81
N ILE A 52 -1.58 13.26 6.69
CA ILE A 52 -2.58 12.61 5.84
C ILE A 52 -3.34 11.54 6.63
N LEU A 53 -2.61 10.69 7.35
CA LEU A 53 -3.20 9.58 8.09
C LEU A 53 -4.08 10.04 9.25
N GLU A 54 -3.70 11.12 9.92
CA GLU A 54 -4.49 11.66 11.01
C GLU A 54 -5.71 12.43 10.54
N LYS A 55 -5.64 13.05 9.37
CA LYS A 55 -6.75 13.84 8.82
C LYS A 55 -7.81 13.00 8.12
N MET A 56 -7.41 11.85 7.58
CA MET A 56 -8.37 11.00 6.88
C MET A 56 -9.34 10.34 7.85
N THR A 57 -10.53 10.01 7.35
CA THR A 57 -11.45 9.18 8.10
C THR A 57 -10.88 7.77 8.19
N PRO A 58 -10.70 7.20 9.39
CA PRO A 58 -10.17 5.84 9.49
C PRO A 58 -11.03 4.86 8.70
N PRO A 59 -10.41 3.88 8.01
CA PRO A 59 -11.17 2.86 7.31
C PRO A 59 -12.04 2.07 8.27
N LYS A 60 -13.13 1.49 7.77
CA LYS A 60 -14.00 0.66 8.59
C LYS A 60 -13.24 -0.60 9.01
N VAL A 61 -13.46 -1.03 10.25
CA VAL A 61 -12.85 -2.25 10.79
C VAL A 61 -13.20 -3.47 9.96
N THR A 62 -14.40 -3.46 9.34
CA THR A 62 -14.85 -4.55 8.47
C THR A 62 -14.08 -4.62 7.15
N ASP A 63 -13.50 -3.50 6.70
CA ASP A 63 -12.62 -3.49 5.53
C ASP A 63 -11.20 -3.77 6.00
N LYS A 64 -10.92 -5.04 6.23
CA LYS A 64 -9.72 -5.49 6.91
C LYS A 64 -8.43 -5.04 6.22
N TYR A 65 -8.39 -5.06 4.90
CA TYR A 65 -7.20 -4.67 4.16
C TYR A 65 -6.87 -3.19 4.38
N GLN A 66 -7.85 -2.31 4.20
CA GLN A 66 -7.66 -0.88 4.38
C GLN A 66 -7.34 -0.55 5.84
N TYR A 67 -8.09 -1.15 6.76
CA TYR A 67 -7.91 -0.88 8.18
C TYR A 67 -6.53 -1.33 8.67
N ALA A 68 -6.11 -2.54 8.31
CA ALA A 68 -4.79 -3.05 8.71
C ALA A 68 -3.67 -2.21 8.11
N THR A 69 -3.82 -1.78 6.86
CA THR A 69 -2.84 -0.90 6.21
C THR A 69 -2.76 0.43 6.93
N TRP A 70 -3.90 1.04 7.24
CA TRP A 70 -3.95 2.29 8.01
C TRP A 70 -3.26 2.15 9.37
N CYS A 71 -3.53 1.04 10.08
CA CYS A 71 -2.90 0.78 11.37
C CYS A 71 -1.37 0.75 11.27
N LEU A 72 -0.83 0.06 10.26
CA LEU A 72 0.62 -0.03 10.07
C LEU A 72 1.22 1.31 9.68
N LEU A 73 0.61 2.00 8.72
CA LEU A 73 1.15 3.25 8.23
C LEU A 73 1.09 4.34 9.29
N LEU A 74 0.01 4.40 10.07
CA LEU A 74 -0.10 5.37 11.15
C LEU A 74 0.95 5.11 12.23
N SER A 75 1.16 3.86 12.60
CA SER A 75 2.20 3.49 13.56
C SER A 75 3.59 3.86 13.03
N GLN A 76 3.87 3.55 11.77
CA GLN A 76 5.15 3.89 11.15
C GLN A 76 5.38 5.39 11.10
N ALA A 77 4.36 6.15 10.69
CA ALA A 77 4.46 7.60 10.61
C ALA A 77 4.70 8.23 11.98
N LYS A 78 4.02 7.74 13.01
CA LYS A 78 4.24 8.23 14.38
C LYS A 78 5.68 7.94 14.83
N ILE A 79 6.17 6.75 14.61
CA ILE A 79 7.54 6.38 14.98
C ILE A 79 8.55 7.27 14.25
N LYS A 80 8.36 7.48 12.95
CA LYS A 80 9.26 8.31 12.16
C LYS A 80 9.24 9.78 12.58
N ASN A 81 8.15 10.24 13.16
CA ASN A 81 8.02 11.61 13.65
C ASN A 81 8.30 11.72 15.15
N TYR A 82 8.85 10.67 15.75
CA TYR A 82 9.19 10.62 17.17
C TYR A 82 7.98 10.84 18.08
N VAL A 83 6.79 10.48 17.60
CA VAL A 83 5.57 10.53 18.40
C VAL A 83 5.45 9.22 19.15
N LYS A 84 5.29 9.31 20.47
CA LYS A 84 5.18 8.12 21.30
C LYS A 84 3.88 7.37 20.99
N LEU A 85 3.98 6.05 20.84
CA LEU A 85 2.80 5.20 20.71
C LEU A 85 2.24 4.92 22.12
N GLU A 86 0.94 5.08 22.25
CA GLU A 86 0.28 4.83 23.53
C GLU A 86 0.12 3.34 23.82
N SER A 87 0.02 2.53 22.76
CA SER A 87 -0.10 1.09 22.89
C SER A 87 0.35 0.42 21.60
N ASP A 88 0.49 -0.90 21.64
CA ASP A 88 0.84 -1.70 20.48
C ASP A 88 -0.39 -2.17 19.69
N SER A 89 -1.58 -1.70 20.04
CA SER A 89 -2.84 -2.19 19.45
C SER A 89 -2.87 -2.10 17.94
N LEU A 90 -2.49 -0.93 17.39
CA LEU A 90 -2.51 -0.74 15.93
C LEU A 90 -1.48 -1.63 15.24
N ILE A 91 -0.30 -1.73 15.82
CA ILE A 91 0.76 -2.60 15.26
C ILE A 91 0.29 -4.05 15.25
N SER A 92 -0.32 -4.50 16.35
CA SER A 92 -0.81 -5.88 16.47
C SER A 92 -1.88 -6.20 15.43
N ILE A 93 -2.80 -5.28 15.19
CA ILE A 93 -3.86 -5.47 14.19
C ILE A 93 -3.22 -5.64 12.80
N GLY A 94 -2.32 -4.75 12.44
CA GLY A 94 -1.64 -4.82 11.15
C GLY A 94 -0.77 -6.08 11.03
N TYR A 95 -0.04 -6.40 12.08
CA TYR A 95 0.82 -7.58 12.10
C TYR A 95 0.02 -8.86 11.87
N LYS A 96 -1.05 -9.05 12.64
CA LYS A 96 -1.89 -10.25 12.51
C LYS A 96 -2.47 -10.39 11.09
N TYR A 97 -2.90 -9.28 10.51
CA TYR A 97 -3.46 -9.32 9.17
C TYR A 97 -2.42 -9.70 8.12
N PHE A 98 -1.27 -9.02 8.12
CA PHE A 98 -0.27 -9.21 7.06
C PHE A 98 0.56 -10.47 7.22
N GLN A 99 0.59 -11.09 8.41
CA GLN A 99 1.25 -12.38 8.58
C GLN A 99 0.65 -13.46 7.67
N GLN A 100 -0.63 -13.34 7.36
CA GLN A 100 -1.35 -14.34 6.56
C GLN A 100 -1.43 -13.97 5.08
N LYS A 101 -0.78 -12.87 4.68
CA LYS A 101 -0.86 -12.36 3.32
C LYS A 101 0.48 -12.51 2.60
N GLU A 102 0.40 -12.49 1.26
CA GLU A 102 1.58 -12.64 0.41
C GLU A 102 2.31 -11.31 0.14
N ASN A 103 1.75 -10.19 0.54
CA ASN A 103 2.40 -8.88 0.36
C ASN A 103 3.63 -8.82 1.26
N THR A 104 4.79 -9.12 0.67
CA THR A 104 6.05 -9.21 1.41
C THR A 104 6.49 -7.88 2.00
N GLN A 105 6.21 -6.77 1.31
CA GLN A 105 6.64 -5.45 1.77
C GLN A 105 5.92 -5.04 3.06
N ARG A 106 4.60 -5.16 3.10
CA ARG A 106 3.83 -4.81 4.30
C ARG A 106 4.00 -5.85 5.40
N LYS A 107 4.18 -7.10 5.03
CA LYS A 107 4.49 -8.16 5.99
C LYS A 107 5.81 -7.87 6.70
N ALA A 108 6.84 -7.47 5.96
CA ALA A 108 8.13 -7.11 6.52
C ALA A 108 8.03 -5.87 7.40
N LEU A 109 7.28 -4.87 6.97
CA LEU A 109 7.03 -3.66 7.76
C LEU A 109 6.35 -4.02 9.08
N ALA A 110 5.31 -4.85 9.02
CA ALA A 110 4.57 -5.27 10.21
C ALA A 110 5.47 -5.99 11.20
N GLY A 111 6.32 -6.89 10.71
CA GLY A 111 7.28 -7.60 11.56
C GLY A 111 8.30 -6.67 12.19
N TYR A 112 8.77 -5.70 11.42
CA TYR A 112 9.73 -4.71 11.92
C TYR A 112 9.12 -3.84 13.03
N LEU A 113 7.90 -3.36 12.84
CA LEU A 113 7.22 -2.54 13.84
C LEU A 113 6.93 -3.32 15.10
N GLU A 114 6.48 -4.57 14.95
CA GLU A 114 6.25 -5.46 16.09
C GLU A 114 7.53 -5.66 16.89
N GLY A 115 8.65 -5.88 16.20
CA GLY A 115 9.95 -6.06 16.85
C GLY A 115 10.46 -4.82 17.56
N ILE A 116 10.23 -3.65 17.00
CA ILE A 116 10.65 -2.40 17.64
C ILE A 116 9.86 -2.14 18.93
N TYR A 117 8.56 -2.37 18.87
CA TYR A 117 7.71 -2.06 20.02
C TYR A 117 7.93 -3.03 21.18
N HIS A 118 8.17 -4.28 20.84
CA HIS A 118 8.41 -5.33 21.81
C HIS A 118 9.88 -5.68 21.91
#